data_615be8ac492d47ccb78accb7678c941a
#
_entry.id   615be8ac492d47ccb78accb7678c941a
#
_cell.length_a   1.000
_cell.length_b   1.000
_cell.length_c   1.000
_cell.angle_alpha   90.00
_cell.angle_beta   90.00
_cell.angle_gamma   90.00
#
_symmetry.space_group_name_H-M   'P 1'
#
loop_
_entity.id
_entity.type
_entity.pdbx_description
1 polymer ?
#
loop_
_entity_poly.entity_id
_entity_poly.type
_entity_poly.pdbx_seq_one_letter_code
_entity_poly.pdbx_strand_id
1 'polypeptide(L)'
;ILGLTDQIALGIRPDSRQEVMDNMLTSKNGAINAKSRENVRLILTRDSHYSGLLRWNQFTEQAEYRKDSKLNNYVSVDDKFTNQLTDNIERYYRYTPSTQTVLAGIKLAALNNSYNPVKQRIESVKWDGKKRAATFFIDYLGADNNDYVKAVTETWLTGLVARAYNPGVKFDMVPVIDGAQGIGKSSLISLLSEPKYF
;
A
#
# COMPACT_ATOMS: atom_id res chain seq x y z
N ILE A 1 6.63 -6.66 9.17
CA ILE A 1 7.93 -6.98 8.53
C ILE A 1 8.78 -5.73 8.67
N LEU A 2 9.96 -5.89 9.25
CA LEU A 2 10.87 -4.83 9.60
C LEU A 2 11.46 -4.20 8.34
N GLY A 3 11.50 -2.88 8.26
CA GLY A 3 12.22 -2.15 7.21
C GLY A 3 13.73 -2.38 7.29
N LEU A 4 14.49 -1.98 6.27
CA LEU A 4 15.95 -2.16 6.24
C LEU A 4 16.65 -1.58 7.49
N THR A 5 16.16 -0.41 7.96
CA THR A 5 16.66 0.25 9.18
C THR A 5 16.41 -0.61 10.43
N ASP A 6 15.25 -1.28 10.50
CA ASP A 6 14.89 -2.14 11.62
C ASP A 6 15.67 -3.47 11.56
N GLN A 7 15.92 -3.99 10.35
CA GLN A 7 16.74 -5.19 10.15
C GLN A 7 18.20 -4.94 10.58
N ILE A 8 18.75 -3.79 10.23
CA ILE A 8 20.11 -3.39 10.68
C ILE A 8 20.14 -3.21 12.20
N ALA A 9 19.11 -2.59 12.79
CA ALA A 9 19.00 -2.42 14.24
C ALA A 9 18.91 -3.76 15.00
N LEU A 10 18.38 -4.82 14.35
CA LEU A 10 18.33 -6.19 14.88
C LEU A 10 19.57 -7.03 14.51
N GLY A 11 20.60 -6.43 13.88
CA GLY A 11 21.78 -7.16 13.44
C GLY A 11 21.58 -8.07 12.22
N ILE A 12 20.46 -7.93 11.51
CA ILE A 12 20.19 -8.69 10.27
C ILE A 12 20.88 -7.95 9.13
N ARG A 13 21.99 -8.50 8.66
CA ARG A 13 22.72 -7.99 7.50
C ARG A 13 22.01 -8.42 6.20
N PRO A 14 21.73 -7.50 5.26
CA PRO A 14 21.32 -7.90 3.92
C PRO A 14 22.39 -8.77 3.26
N ASP A 15 21.95 -9.72 2.43
CA ASP A 15 22.86 -10.60 1.71
C ASP A 15 23.70 -9.79 0.69
N SER A 16 24.94 -10.21 0.48
CA SER A 16 25.72 -9.77 -0.66
C SER A 16 25.10 -10.34 -1.95
N ARG A 17 25.41 -9.73 -3.09
CA ARG A 17 24.93 -10.23 -4.39
C ARG A 17 25.29 -11.69 -4.61
N GLN A 18 26.49 -12.12 -4.22
CA GLN A 18 26.93 -13.50 -4.36
C GLN A 18 26.07 -14.44 -3.50
N GLU A 19 25.81 -14.08 -2.25
CA GLU A 19 24.95 -14.87 -1.37
C GLU A 19 23.52 -14.99 -1.93
N VAL A 20 23.00 -13.93 -2.59
CA VAL A 20 21.71 -13.99 -3.29
C VAL A 20 21.77 -14.95 -4.47
N MET A 21 22.83 -14.88 -5.29
CA MET A 21 23.01 -15.76 -6.45
C MET A 21 23.14 -17.24 -6.05
N ASP A 22 23.85 -17.53 -4.98
CA ASP A 22 24.05 -18.91 -4.48
C ASP A 22 22.73 -19.56 -4.00
N ASN A 23 21.75 -18.72 -3.63
CA ASN A 23 20.41 -19.17 -3.21
C ASN A 23 19.36 -19.17 -4.35
N MET A 24 19.74 -18.82 -5.58
CA MET A 24 18.81 -18.79 -6.71
C MET A 24 18.45 -20.18 -7.20
N LEU A 25 17.22 -20.33 -7.65
CA LEU A 25 16.75 -21.53 -8.33
C LEU A 25 17.40 -21.64 -9.71
N THR A 26 17.94 -22.81 -10.00
CA THR A 26 18.58 -23.12 -11.27
C THR A 26 17.73 -24.04 -12.14
N SER A 27 17.99 -24.04 -13.43
CA SER A 27 17.44 -24.96 -14.40
C SER A 27 18.25 -26.30 -14.38
N LYS A 28 17.76 -27.32 -15.08
CA LYS A 28 18.42 -28.66 -15.15
C LYS A 28 19.85 -28.61 -15.64
N ASN A 29 20.23 -27.61 -16.42
CA ASN A 29 21.59 -27.39 -16.93
C ASN A 29 22.49 -26.54 -16.02
N GLY A 30 22.05 -26.24 -14.80
CA GLY A 30 22.77 -25.42 -13.82
C GLY A 30 22.70 -23.89 -14.02
N ALA A 31 22.12 -23.42 -15.12
CA ALA A 31 21.94 -21.99 -15.33
C ALA A 31 20.81 -21.44 -14.44
N ILE A 32 20.87 -20.15 -14.06
CA ILE A 32 19.81 -19.48 -13.29
C ILE A 32 18.47 -19.60 -14.05
N ASN A 33 17.43 -19.99 -13.35
CA ASN A 33 16.10 -20.16 -13.96
C ASN A 33 15.45 -18.79 -14.21
N ALA A 34 15.52 -18.32 -15.47
CA ALA A 34 14.97 -17.02 -15.88
C ALA A 34 13.43 -16.94 -15.80
N LYS A 35 12.73 -18.06 -15.72
CA LYS A 35 11.27 -18.11 -15.55
C LYS A 35 10.83 -18.09 -14.08
N SER A 36 11.78 -18.12 -13.15
CA SER A 36 11.49 -18.15 -11.73
C SER A 36 11.20 -16.75 -11.19
N ARG A 37 9.94 -16.48 -10.87
CA ARG A 37 9.52 -15.28 -10.11
C ARG A 37 10.13 -15.24 -8.71
N GLU A 38 10.48 -16.41 -8.15
CA GLU A 38 11.14 -16.54 -6.86
C GLU A 38 12.55 -15.96 -6.89
N ASN A 39 13.31 -16.14 -7.99
CA ASN A 39 14.61 -15.52 -8.13
C ASN A 39 14.55 -14.00 -8.12
N VAL A 40 13.54 -13.41 -8.80
CA VAL A 40 13.30 -11.96 -8.74
C VAL A 40 12.90 -11.51 -7.33
N ARG A 41 12.00 -12.26 -6.66
CA ARG A 41 11.62 -11.99 -5.27
C ARG A 41 12.84 -12.03 -4.35
N LEU A 42 13.71 -13.02 -4.51
CA LEU A 42 14.92 -13.19 -3.72
C LEU A 42 15.84 -11.97 -3.83
N ILE A 43 16.09 -11.49 -5.05
CA ILE A 43 16.84 -10.25 -5.30
C ILE A 43 16.21 -9.08 -4.53
N LEU A 44 14.91 -8.87 -4.73
CA LEU A 44 14.19 -7.71 -4.19
C LEU A 44 14.04 -7.71 -2.65
N THR A 45 14.16 -8.88 -2.02
CA THR A 45 13.99 -9.00 -0.57
C THR A 45 15.32 -9.14 0.19
N ARG A 46 16.38 -9.63 -0.46
CA ARG A 46 17.64 -9.96 0.21
C ARG A 46 18.82 -9.11 -0.22
N ASP A 47 18.93 -8.70 -1.50
CA ASP A 47 20.01 -7.82 -1.94
C ASP A 47 19.91 -6.46 -1.25
N SER A 48 21.05 -5.98 -0.76
CA SER A 48 21.17 -4.71 -0.02
C SER A 48 20.67 -3.48 -0.76
N HIS A 49 20.68 -3.49 -2.11
CA HIS A 49 20.19 -2.39 -2.93
C HIS A 49 18.66 -2.33 -3.01
N TYR A 50 17.98 -3.46 -2.83
CA TYR A 50 16.55 -3.58 -3.05
C TYR A 50 15.76 -3.90 -1.78
N SER A 51 16.43 -4.48 -0.77
CA SER A 51 15.77 -4.87 0.47
C SER A 51 15.08 -3.67 1.15
N GLY A 52 13.79 -3.82 1.45
CA GLY A 52 12.98 -2.75 2.04
C GLY A 52 12.55 -1.64 1.07
N LEU A 53 12.87 -1.75 -0.23
CA LEU A 53 12.48 -0.76 -1.23
C LEU A 53 10.99 -0.81 -1.56
N LEU A 54 10.41 -2.00 -1.57
CA LEU A 54 9.05 -2.27 -2.02
C LEU A 54 8.07 -2.43 -0.87
N ARG A 55 6.82 -2.01 -1.11
CA ARG A 55 5.68 -2.30 -0.25
C ARG A 55 4.42 -2.52 -1.08
N TRP A 56 3.44 -3.18 -0.52
CA TRP A 56 2.14 -3.42 -1.13
C TRP A 56 1.07 -2.55 -0.49
N ASN A 57 0.47 -1.67 -1.27
CA ASN A 57 -0.67 -0.88 -0.83
C ASN A 57 -1.95 -1.71 -0.99
N GLN A 58 -2.53 -2.14 0.13
CA GLN A 58 -3.74 -2.97 0.15
C GLN A 58 -5.00 -2.22 -0.31
N PHE A 59 -4.99 -0.88 -0.25
CA PHE A 59 -6.14 -0.08 -0.64
C PHE A 59 -6.20 0.11 -2.17
N THR A 60 -5.06 0.39 -2.80
CA THR A 60 -4.97 0.52 -4.28
C THR A 60 -4.68 -0.79 -4.99
N GLU A 61 -4.36 -1.85 -4.24
CA GLU A 61 -3.90 -3.15 -4.76
C GLU A 61 -2.69 -3.03 -5.68
N GLN A 62 -1.76 -2.14 -5.36
CA GLN A 62 -0.58 -1.86 -6.15
C GLN A 62 0.71 -2.01 -5.35
N ALA A 63 1.76 -2.46 -6.04
CA ALA A 63 3.12 -2.37 -5.54
C ALA A 63 3.60 -0.93 -5.63
N GLU A 64 4.24 -0.47 -4.56
CA GLU A 64 4.88 0.84 -4.48
C GLU A 64 6.37 0.66 -4.21
N TYR A 65 7.21 1.57 -4.72
CA TYR A 65 8.62 1.61 -4.38
C TYR A 65 9.02 2.97 -3.80
N ARG A 66 10.00 2.96 -2.92
CA ARG A 66 10.55 4.16 -2.30
C ARG A 66 11.45 4.88 -3.30
N LYS A 67 11.02 6.05 -3.74
CA LYS A 67 11.74 6.85 -4.73
C LYS A 67 12.99 7.53 -4.17
N ASP A 68 12.95 7.88 -2.90
CA ASP A 68 14.07 8.53 -2.20
C ASP A 68 14.33 7.81 -0.86
N SER A 69 15.58 7.42 -0.63
CA SER A 69 15.98 6.74 0.61
C SER A 69 15.88 7.63 1.86
N LYS A 70 15.93 8.95 1.68
CA LYS A 70 15.88 9.93 2.79
C LYS A 70 14.45 10.37 3.15
N LEU A 71 13.50 10.19 2.23
CA LEU A 71 12.12 10.58 2.40
C LEU A 71 11.23 9.33 2.34
N ASN A 72 10.21 9.28 3.19
CA ASN A 72 9.20 8.21 3.13
C ASN A 72 8.25 8.41 1.93
N ASN A 73 8.85 8.67 0.75
CA ASN A 73 8.16 8.97 -0.50
C ASN A 73 8.06 7.70 -1.35
N TYR A 74 6.89 7.08 -1.30
CA TYR A 74 6.57 5.91 -2.10
C TYR A 74 5.69 6.28 -3.29
N VAL A 75 6.00 5.72 -4.45
CA VAL A 75 5.24 5.89 -5.69
C VAL A 75 4.89 4.51 -6.26
N SER A 76 3.81 4.43 -7.02
CA SER A 76 3.42 3.18 -7.68
C SER A 76 4.53 2.71 -8.62
N VAL A 77 4.72 1.39 -8.67
CA VAL A 77 5.63 0.76 -9.64
C VAL A 77 5.12 1.04 -11.04
N ASP A 78 5.98 1.62 -11.86
CA ASP A 78 5.74 1.97 -13.26
C ASP A 78 6.65 1.16 -14.21
N ASP A 79 6.43 1.34 -15.52
CA ASP A 79 7.22 0.68 -16.54
C ASP A 79 8.69 1.09 -16.48
N LYS A 80 8.97 2.33 -16.08
CA LYS A 80 10.35 2.83 -15.95
C LYS A 80 11.09 2.06 -14.85
N PHE A 81 10.47 1.89 -13.68
CA PHE A 81 11.06 1.09 -12.60
C PHE A 81 11.26 -0.36 -13.03
N THR A 82 10.26 -0.96 -13.67
CA THR A 82 10.29 -2.35 -14.13
C THR A 82 11.42 -2.58 -15.14
N ASN A 83 11.57 -1.68 -16.12
CA ASN A 83 12.63 -1.76 -17.13
C ASN A 83 14.03 -1.58 -16.51
N GLN A 84 14.20 -0.61 -15.62
CA GLN A 84 15.46 -0.40 -14.90
C GLN A 84 15.84 -1.62 -14.04
N LEU A 85 14.85 -2.22 -13.35
CA LEU A 85 15.09 -3.43 -12.58
C LEU A 85 15.50 -4.59 -13.47
N THR A 86 14.85 -4.78 -14.61
CA THR A 86 15.19 -5.84 -15.58
C THR A 86 16.62 -5.67 -16.10
N ASP A 87 17.00 -4.45 -16.50
CA ASP A 87 18.36 -4.13 -16.95
C ASP A 87 19.41 -4.40 -15.85
N ASN A 88 19.09 -4.02 -14.61
CA ASN A 88 19.97 -4.30 -13.48
C ASN A 88 20.10 -5.80 -13.19
N ILE A 89 19.01 -6.56 -13.29
CA ILE A 89 19.05 -8.02 -13.13
C ILE A 89 19.94 -8.64 -14.21
N GLU A 90 19.77 -8.26 -15.46
CA GLU A 90 20.58 -8.74 -16.57
C GLU A 90 22.07 -8.41 -16.36
N ARG A 91 22.37 -7.18 -16.02
CA ARG A 91 23.75 -6.69 -15.84
C ARG A 91 24.47 -7.35 -14.66
N TYR A 92 23.78 -7.46 -13.52
CA TYR A 92 24.42 -7.84 -12.26
C TYR A 92 24.23 -9.31 -11.89
N TYR A 93 23.14 -9.94 -12.32
CA TYR A 93 22.82 -11.34 -12.00
C TYR A 93 22.99 -12.27 -13.19
N ARG A 94 23.33 -11.71 -14.37
CA ARG A 94 23.70 -12.48 -15.58
C ARG A 94 22.60 -13.41 -16.09
N TYR A 95 21.31 -13.01 -15.92
CA TYR A 95 20.19 -13.69 -16.57
C TYR A 95 19.09 -12.69 -16.92
N THR A 96 18.28 -13.01 -17.93
CA THR A 96 17.25 -12.11 -18.46
C THR A 96 15.86 -12.69 -18.18
N PRO A 97 15.16 -12.24 -17.11
CA PRO A 97 13.78 -12.63 -16.87
C PRO A 97 12.84 -11.91 -17.85
N SER A 98 11.69 -12.54 -18.18
CA SER A 98 10.63 -11.83 -18.89
C SER A 98 10.02 -10.74 -18.02
N THR A 99 9.45 -9.69 -18.64
CA THR A 99 8.73 -8.62 -17.94
C THR A 99 7.64 -9.17 -17.02
N GLN A 100 6.90 -10.19 -17.46
CA GLN A 100 5.89 -10.86 -16.65
C GLN A 100 6.49 -11.53 -15.40
N THR A 101 7.66 -12.15 -15.51
CA THR A 101 8.37 -12.75 -14.39
C THR A 101 8.83 -11.68 -13.40
N VAL A 102 9.31 -10.53 -13.91
CA VAL A 102 9.73 -9.39 -13.08
C VAL A 102 8.54 -8.81 -12.32
N LEU A 103 7.43 -8.53 -12.98
CA LEU A 103 6.21 -8.02 -12.34
C LEU A 103 5.67 -8.98 -11.27
N ALA A 104 5.67 -10.29 -11.55
CA ALA A 104 5.26 -11.28 -10.56
C ALA A 104 6.22 -11.31 -9.34
N GLY A 105 7.52 -11.19 -9.56
CA GLY A 105 8.52 -11.10 -8.49
C GLY A 105 8.38 -9.82 -7.65
N ILE A 106 8.13 -8.68 -8.29
CA ILE A 106 7.84 -7.41 -7.63
C ILE A 106 6.63 -7.55 -6.71
N LYS A 107 5.53 -8.10 -7.22
CA LYS A 107 4.31 -8.34 -6.43
C LYS A 107 4.59 -9.20 -5.21
N LEU A 108 5.29 -10.33 -5.38
CA LEU A 108 5.65 -11.22 -4.28
C LEU A 108 6.54 -10.53 -3.24
N ALA A 109 7.52 -9.73 -3.67
CA ALA A 109 8.39 -8.98 -2.77
C ALA A 109 7.62 -7.89 -2.01
N ALA A 110 6.77 -7.13 -2.71
CA ALA A 110 5.97 -6.07 -2.12
C ALA A 110 4.97 -6.60 -1.08
N LEU A 111 4.35 -7.76 -1.33
CA LEU A 111 3.42 -8.41 -0.41
C LEU A 111 4.03 -8.73 0.96
N ASN A 112 5.35 -8.94 1.04
CA ASN A 112 6.05 -9.14 2.31
C ASN A 112 6.01 -7.89 3.21
N ASN A 113 5.80 -6.71 2.62
CA ASN A 113 5.69 -5.44 3.32
C ASN A 113 4.34 -4.77 2.96
N SER A 114 3.26 -5.46 3.26
CA SER A 114 1.90 -4.97 3.00
C SER A 114 1.46 -3.97 4.05
N TYR A 115 0.78 -2.92 3.62
CA TYR A 115 0.19 -1.93 4.51
C TYR A 115 -1.17 -1.47 3.95
N ASN A 116 -2.01 -0.96 4.85
CA ASN A 116 -3.27 -0.32 4.47
C ASN A 116 -3.25 1.14 4.94
N PRO A 117 -3.16 2.12 4.03
CA PRO A 117 -3.04 3.53 4.42
C PRO A 117 -4.27 4.04 5.19
N VAL A 118 -5.46 3.54 4.85
CA VAL A 118 -6.70 3.94 5.53
C VAL A 118 -6.72 3.43 6.96
N LYS A 119 -6.36 2.16 7.19
CA LYS A 119 -6.22 1.61 8.55
C LYS A 119 -5.18 2.37 9.36
N GLN A 120 -4.00 2.60 8.79
CA GLN A 120 -2.94 3.34 9.47
C GLN A 120 -3.38 4.74 9.88
N ARG A 121 -4.14 5.44 9.02
CA ARG A 121 -4.69 6.74 9.34
C ARG A 121 -5.69 6.67 10.51
N ILE A 122 -6.63 5.74 10.47
CA ILE A 122 -7.62 5.56 11.54
C ILE A 122 -6.91 5.25 12.87
N GLU A 123 -5.93 4.36 12.85
CA GLU A 123 -5.18 3.90 14.03
C GLU A 123 -4.19 4.93 14.57
N SER A 124 -3.78 5.90 13.74
CA SER A 124 -2.87 6.97 14.16
C SER A 124 -3.55 8.02 15.06
N VAL A 125 -4.88 8.07 15.05
CA VAL A 125 -5.66 9.04 15.82
C VAL A 125 -6.15 8.42 17.13
N LYS A 126 -5.83 9.05 18.25
CA LYS A 126 -6.38 8.66 19.55
C LYS A 126 -7.73 9.33 19.78
N TRP A 127 -8.72 8.54 20.20
CA TRP A 127 -10.02 9.07 20.57
C TRP A 127 -9.92 9.96 21.82
N ASP A 128 -10.48 11.15 21.73
CA ASP A 128 -10.49 12.14 22.81
C ASP A 128 -11.69 11.99 23.78
N GLY A 129 -12.49 10.93 23.64
CA GLY A 129 -13.65 10.66 24.48
C GLY A 129 -14.95 11.35 24.02
N LYS A 130 -14.92 12.20 23.00
CA LYS A 130 -16.10 12.94 22.53
C LYS A 130 -16.83 12.20 21.42
N LYS A 131 -18.13 11.97 21.62
CA LYS A 131 -19.01 11.37 20.61
C LYS A 131 -19.39 12.41 19.56
N ARG A 132 -18.93 12.26 18.31
CA ARG A 132 -19.20 13.18 17.19
C ARG A 132 -19.81 12.49 15.97
N ALA A 133 -19.77 11.17 15.93
CA ALA A 133 -20.19 10.42 14.74
C ALA A 133 -21.64 10.73 14.35
N ALA A 134 -22.56 10.69 15.29
CA ALA A 134 -23.97 10.92 15.01
C ALA A 134 -24.29 12.36 14.53
N THR A 135 -23.53 13.36 14.99
CA THR A 135 -23.78 14.77 14.65
C THR A 135 -22.91 15.30 13.50
N PHE A 136 -22.09 14.47 12.89
CA PHE A 136 -21.09 14.91 11.92
C PHE A 136 -21.69 15.68 10.72
N PHE A 137 -22.78 15.22 10.10
CA PHE A 137 -23.43 15.97 9.02
C PHE A 137 -24.17 17.21 9.51
N ILE A 138 -24.67 17.20 10.74
CA ILE A 138 -25.30 18.37 11.37
C ILE A 138 -24.25 19.47 11.60
N ASP A 139 -23.12 19.09 12.21
CA ASP A 139 -22.07 20.03 12.63
C ASP A 139 -21.29 20.63 11.45
N TYR A 140 -21.05 19.85 10.40
CA TYR A 140 -20.17 20.25 9.29
C TYR A 140 -20.90 20.59 7.97
N LEU A 141 -22.13 20.13 7.78
CA LEU A 141 -22.91 20.43 6.57
C LEU A 141 -24.21 21.18 6.85
N GLY A 142 -24.53 21.43 8.13
CA GLY A 142 -25.78 22.12 8.49
C GLY A 142 -27.03 21.28 8.22
N ALA A 143 -26.93 19.95 8.25
CA ALA A 143 -28.08 19.07 8.10
C ALA A 143 -29.06 19.22 9.27
N ASP A 144 -30.33 18.85 9.08
CA ASP A 144 -31.36 18.94 10.09
C ASP A 144 -30.99 18.13 11.34
N ASN A 145 -31.14 18.74 12.51
CA ASN A 145 -30.89 18.07 13.78
C ASN A 145 -32.09 17.22 14.20
N ASN A 146 -32.17 16.01 13.63
CA ASN A 146 -33.21 15.04 13.98
C ASN A 146 -32.60 13.63 14.12
N ASP A 147 -33.36 12.69 14.66
CA ASP A 147 -32.88 11.34 14.96
C ASP A 147 -32.60 10.52 13.69
N TYR A 148 -33.30 10.81 12.58
CA TYR A 148 -33.02 10.17 11.29
C TYR A 148 -31.63 10.54 10.78
N VAL A 149 -31.31 11.84 10.74
CA VAL A 149 -29.99 12.30 10.28
C VAL A 149 -28.86 11.75 11.16
N LYS A 150 -29.07 11.72 12.49
CA LYS A 150 -28.10 11.13 13.42
C LYS A 150 -27.87 9.66 13.15
N ALA A 151 -28.94 8.88 12.99
CA ALA A 151 -28.83 7.43 12.72
C ALA A 151 -28.17 7.13 11.38
N VAL A 152 -28.53 7.87 10.32
CA VAL A 152 -27.92 7.74 8.98
C VAL A 152 -26.44 8.08 9.03
N THR A 153 -26.08 9.19 9.67
CA THR A 153 -24.69 9.65 9.78
C THR A 153 -23.81 8.63 10.51
N GLU A 154 -24.25 8.19 11.68
CA GLU A 154 -23.51 7.22 12.49
C GLU A 154 -23.36 5.87 11.76
N THR A 155 -24.43 5.39 11.14
CA THR A 155 -24.40 4.14 10.37
C THR A 155 -23.45 4.25 9.18
N TRP A 156 -23.47 5.35 8.43
CA TRP A 156 -22.59 5.54 7.28
C TRP A 156 -21.12 5.62 7.67
N LEU A 157 -20.77 6.40 8.69
CA LEU A 157 -19.39 6.48 9.20
C LEU A 157 -18.90 5.13 9.72
N THR A 158 -19.75 4.38 10.42
CA THR A 158 -19.45 3.03 10.88
C THR A 158 -19.17 2.09 9.70
N GLY A 159 -19.98 2.21 8.63
CA GLY A 159 -19.78 1.43 7.40
C GLY A 159 -18.47 1.75 6.68
N LEU A 160 -18.04 3.02 6.65
CA LEU A 160 -16.74 3.40 6.10
C LEU A 160 -15.59 2.71 6.86
N VAL A 161 -15.63 2.76 8.19
CA VAL A 161 -14.63 2.09 9.04
C VAL A 161 -14.68 0.57 8.84
N ALA A 162 -15.88 -0.03 8.85
CA ALA A 162 -16.05 -1.46 8.65
C ALA A 162 -15.44 -1.94 7.32
N ARG A 163 -15.62 -1.19 6.22
CA ARG A 163 -15.02 -1.50 4.92
C ARG A 163 -13.50 -1.34 4.90
N ALA A 164 -12.95 -0.39 5.65
CA ALA A 164 -11.52 -0.22 5.79
C ALA A 164 -10.86 -1.43 6.48
N TYR A 165 -11.52 -1.99 7.52
CA TYR A 165 -11.00 -3.13 8.27
C TYR A 165 -11.33 -4.48 7.64
N ASN A 166 -12.47 -4.59 6.98
CA ASN A 166 -12.94 -5.81 6.34
C ASN A 166 -13.37 -5.55 4.89
N PRO A 167 -12.39 -5.48 3.95
CA PRO A 167 -12.68 -5.26 2.54
C PRO A 167 -13.65 -6.32 2.01
N GLY A 168 -14.67 -5.88 1.26
CA GLY A 168 -15.72 -6.75 0.73
C GLY A 168 -16.91 -6.96 1.67
N VAL A 169 -16.89 -6.41 2.90
CA VAL A 169 -18.09 -6.45 3.75
C VAL A 169 -19.27 -5.77 3.06
N LYS A 170 -20.43 -6.43 3.11
CA LYS A 170 -21.66 -5.89 2.55
C LYS A 170 -22.09 -4.63 3.29
N PHE A 171 -22.19 -3.52 2.57
CA PHE A 171 -22.68 -2.26 3.08
C PHE A 171 -23.33 -1.49 1.92
N ASP A 172 -24.64 -1.53 1.85
CA ASP A 172 -25.44 -1.07 0.69
C ASP A 172 -25.99 0.36 0.89
N MET A 173 -25.69 1.02 2.02
CA MET A 173 -26.18 2.37 2.29
C MET A 173 -25.30 3.41 1.59
N VAL A 174 -25.96 4.26 0.79
CA VAL A 174 -25.33 5.41 0.12
C VAL A 174 -26.06 6.67 0.55
N PRO A 175 -25.41 7.58 1.32
CA PRO A 175 -26.02 8.86 1.66
C PRO A 175 -26.04 9.76 0.42
N VAL A 176 -27.19 10.39 0.16
CA VAL A 176 -27.32 11.46 -0.82
C VAL A 176 -27.28 12.80 -0.09
N ILE A 177 -26.25 13.59 -0.37
CA ILE A 177 -26.07 14.91 0.25
C ILE A 177 -26.60 15.97 -0.72
N ASP A 178 -27.83 16.43 -0.50
CA ASP A 178 -28.42 17.53 -1.24
C ASP A 178 -28.23 18.87 -0.53
N GLY A 179 -28.25 19.97 -1.27
CA GLY A 179 -28.11 21.33 -0.73
C GLY A 179 -27.46 22.30 -1.72
N ALA A 180 -27.46 23.58 -1.37
CA ALA A 180 -26.94 24.66 -2.20
C ALA A 180 -25.50 24.44 -2.69
N GLN A 181 -25.16 25.02 -3.82
CA GLN A 181 -23.81 25.03 -4.34
C GLN A 181 -22.88 25.83 -3.40
N GLY A 182 -21.65 25.33 -3.21
CA GLY A 182 -20.63 26.05 -2.43
C GLY A 182 -20.61 25.78 -0.91
N ILE A 183 -21.54 24.99 -0.36
CA ILE A 183 -21.57 24.69 1.09
C ILE A 183 -20.51 23.68 1.56
N GLY A 184 -19.58 23.27 0.71
CA GLY A 184 -18.45 22.41 1.12
C GLY A 184 -18.70 20.90 1.08
N LYS A 185 -19.80 20.41 0.46
CA LYS A 185 -20.12 18.96 0.36
C LYS A 185 -18.96 18.11 -0.15
N SER A 186 -18.44 18.45 -1.34
CA SER A 186 -17.32 17.74 -1.96
C SER A 186 -16.03 17.91 -1.17
N SER A 187 -15.78 19.07 -0.58
CA SER A 187 -14.61 19.32 0.25
C SER A 187 -14.60 18.45 1.50
N LEU A 188 -15.76 18.25 2.15
CA LEU A 188 -15.88 17.36 3.30
C LEU A 188 -15.53 15.91 2.93
N ILE A 189 -16.07 15.41 1.82
CA ILE A 189 -15.79 14.04 1.37
C ILE A 189 -14.32 13.89 0.98
N SER A 190 -13.74 14.86 0.29
CA SER A 190 -12.32 14.87 -0.05
C SER A 190 -11.41 14.83 1.19
N LEU A 191 -11.75 15.57 2.24
CA LEU A 191 -11.02 15.53 3.51
C LEU A 191 -11.13 14.18 4.24
N LEU A 192 -12.29 13.52 4.15
CA LEU A 192 -12.48 12.19 4.73
C LEU A 192 -11.69 11.11 4.00
N SER A 193 -11.67 11.16 2.67
CA SER A 193 -11.03 10.14 1.82
C SER A 193 -9.52 10.29 1.68
N GLU A 194 -8.90 11.37 2.12
CA GLU A 194 -7.62 11.96 1.71
C GLU A 194 -7.64 12.45 0.24
N PRO A 195 -7.09 13.65 -0.05
CA PRO A 195 -7.14 14.26 -1.40
C PRO A 195 -6.56 13.41 -2.51
N LYS A 196 -5.61 12.53 -2.20
CA LYS A 196 -4.99 11.62 -3.20
C LYS A 196 -5.87 10.45 -3.63
N TYR A 197 -6.96 10.18 -2.91
CA TYR A 197 -7.90 9.08 -3.19
C TYR A 197 -9.30 9.59 -3.59
N PHE A 198 -9.48 10.92 -3.71
CA PHE A 198 -10.75 11.56 -4.06
C PHE A 198 -10.91 11.77 -5.57
#